data_e81d8171f2203a360c62b5c77e10faa2
#
_entry.id   e81d8171f2203a360c62b5c77e10faa2
#
_cell.length_a   1.000
_cell.length_b   1.000
_cell.length_c   1.000
_cell.angle_alpha   90.00
_cell.angle_beta   90.00
_cell.angle_gamma   90.00
#
_symmetry.space_group_name_H-M   'P 1'
#
loop_
_entity.id
_entity.type
_entity.pdbx_description
1 polymer ?
#
loop_
_entity_poly.entity_id
_entity_poly.type
_entity_poly.pdbx_seq_one_letter_code
_entity_poly.pdbx_strand_id
1 'polypeptide(L)'
;MNGQESICTSRPVFHRYRDLSRARLNVELQVHTSWTDGQATALEILQTAKERGLAALAFTEHVREDTTWFPXEHVREETTWFPRFREEVLSAARGFDDISVYVGCETKAMDEDGRLDVSQDVLDRCDIVLGVVHRFPDGRGGYLDFKQLSYEETADLEFRLSMGMVKNAPIDVLAHPGGMSLRRHGRFPEARFRDMMTATLERQIAIEINSSYLVDMPAFLALCEEVNPFVSIGSDAHRLSELGHCRDQLLELGAGQS
;
A
#
# COMPACT_ATOMS: atom_id res chain seq x y z
N MET A 1 2.26 25.89 30.84
CA MET A 1 3.16 24.74 30.51
C MET A 1 2.35 23.84 29.60
N ASN A 2 2.54 24.00 28.30
CA ASN A 2 1.82 23.20 27.30
C ASN A 2 2.55 21.88 27.13
N GLY A 3 2.03 20.86 27.75
CA GLY A 3 2.48 19.49 27.45
C GLY A 3 2.04 19.11 26.06
N GLN A 4 2.88 19.39 25.08
CA GLN A 4 2.78 18.69 23.80
C GLN A 4 3.22 17.24 24.07
N GLU A 5 2.24 16.38 24.37
CA GLU A 5 2.49 14.96 24.27
C GLU A 5 2.79 14.69 22.79
N SER A 6 4.03 14.37 22.51
CA SER A 6 4.45 13.88 21.23
C SER A 6 3.67 12.60 20.95
N ILE A 7 2.74 12.62 20.02
CA ILE A 7 2.20 11.40 19.44
C ILE A 7 3.39 10.80 18.68
N CYS A 8 4.12 9.92 19.35
CA CYS A 8 5.22 9.22 18.72
C CYS A 8 4.60 8.21 17.75
N THR A 9 4.49 8.60 16.49
CA THR A 9 4.11 7.67 15.44
C THR A 9 5.31 6.74 15.20
N SER A 10 5.25 5.57 15.83
CA SER A 10 6.17 4.49 15.52
C SER A 10 5.80 3.93 14.14
N ARG A 11 6.78 3.52 13.35
CA ARG A 11 6.52 2.84 12.08
C ARG A 11 5.72 1.57 12.32
N PRO A 12 4.85 1.15 11.39
CA PRO A 12 4.13 -0.11 11.55
C PRO A 12 5.10 -1.29 11.60
N VAL A 13 4.74 -2.32 12.37
CA VAL A 13 5.53 -3.54 12.48
C VAL A 13 4.91 -4.60 11.59
N PHE A 14 5.69 -5.07 10.62
CA PHE A 14 5.27 -6.15 9.72
C PHE A 14 5.71 -7.49 10.31
N HIS A 15 4.86 -8.49 10.17
CA HIS A 15 5.10 -9.83 10.67
C HIS A 15 5.36 -10.79 9.50
N ARG A 16 6.11 -11.85 9.76
CA ARG A 16 6.26 -12.95 8.82
C ARG A 16 4.89 -13.64 8.67
N TYR A 17 4.58 -14.11 7.48
CA TYR A 17 3.27 -14.69 7.20
C TYR A 17 2.89 -15.79 8.20
N ARG A 18 3.81 -16.70 8.51
CA ARG A 18 3.57 -17.79 9.47
C ARG A 18 3.42 -17.34 10.91
N ASP A 19 3.80 -16.10 11.22
CA ASP A 19 3.66 -15.54 12.57
C ASP A 19 2.33 -14.78 12.74
N LEU A 20 1.48 -14.76 11.69
CA LEU A 20 0.19 -14.07 11.78
C LEU A 20 -0.72 -14.78 12.79
N SER A 21 -1.35 -13.98 13.61
CA SER A 21 -2.43 -14.40 14.52
C SER A 21 -3.67 -13.57 14.21
N ARG A 22 -4.83 -13.99 14.71
CA ARG A 22 -6.07 -13.22 14.53
C ARG A 22 -5.91 -11.76 14.97
N ALA A 23 -5.18 -11.51 16.05
CA ALA A 23 -4.95 -10.14 16.53
C ALA A 23 -4.11 -9.33 15.53
N ARG A 24 -3.11 -9.96 14.91
CA ARG A 24 -2.24 -9.32 13.92
C ARG A 24 -2.92 -9.07 12.56
N LEU A 25 -4.04 -9.75 12.30
CA LEU A 25 -4.85 -9.53 11.11
C LEU A 25 -5.78 -8.32 11.25
N ASN A 26 -6.02 -7.80 12.47
CA ASN A 26 -6.94 -6.68 12.70
C ASN A 26 -6.33 -5.35 12.29
N VAL A 27 -5.85 -5.27 11.05
CA VAL A 27 -5.20 -4.07 10.50
C VAL A 27 -5.73 -3.77 9.09
N GLU A 28 -5.61 -2.52 8.69
CA GLU A 28 -5.89 -2.06 7.33
C GLU A 28 -4.79 -1.06 6.96
N LEU A 29 -3.83 -1.49 6.14
CA LEU A 29 -2.60 -0.72 5.92
C LEU A 29 -2.52 -0.06 4.53
N GLN A 30 -3.68 0.03 3.82
CA GLN A 30 -3.78 0.82 2.59
C GLN A 30 -5.17 1.40 2.44
N VAL A 31 -5.30 2.70 2.75
CA VAL A 31 -6.58 3.43 2.71
C VAL A 31 -6.37 4.81 2.09
N HIS A 32 -7.32 5.21 1.25
CA HIS A 32 -7.36 6.51 0.59
C HIS A 32 -8.53 7.35 1.10
N THR A 33 -8.29 8.65 1.25
CA THR A 33 -9.31 9.60 1.71
C THR A 33 -9.74 10.55 0.60
N SER A 34 -10.66 11.43 0.91
CA SER A 34 -11.07 12.53 0.02
C SER A 34 -9.96 13.56 -0.26
N TRP A 35 -8.76 13.38 0.29
CA TRP A 35 -7.59 14.17 -0.10
C TRP A 35 -7.09 13.80 -1.50
N THR A 36 -7.24 12.54 -1.91
CA THR A 36 -6.95 12.12 -3.28
C THR A 36 -8.21 11.59 -3.97
N ASP A 37 -8.41 10.29 -4.01
CA ASP A 37 -9.53 9.68 -4.75
C ASP A 37 -10.41 8.76 -3.90
N GLY A 38 -10.18 8.70 -2.60
CA GLY A 38 -11.12 8.06 -1.68
C GLY A 38 -12.37 8.92 -1.48
N GLN A 39 -13.44 8.31 -0.99
CA GLN A 39 -14.75 8.97 -0.85
C GLN A 39 -15.04 9.49 0.55
N ALA A 40 -14.21 9.16 1.54
CA ALA A 40 -14.47 9.46 2.93
C ALA A 40 -13.36 10.31 3.56
N THR A 41 -13.71 11.05 4.59
CA THR A 41 -12.75 11.79 5.41
C THR A 41 -12.00 10.85 6.36
N ALA A 42 -10.86 11.30 6.87
CA ALA A 42 -10.11 10.53 7.87
C ALA A 42 -10.97 10.19 9.10
N LEU A 43 -11.80 11.12 9.55
CA LEU A 43 -12.68 10.90 10.71
C LEU A 43 -13.70 9.78 10.43
N GLU A 44 -14.36 9.79 9.27
CA GLU A 44 -15.34 8.76 8.90
C GLU A 44 -14.68 7.37 8.80
N ILE A 45 -13.47 7.33 8.26
CA ILE A 45 -12.70 6.09 8.15
C ILE A 45 -12.35 5.55 9.55
N LEU A 46 -11.90 6.42 10.46
CA LEU A 46 -11.56 6.03 11.84
C LEU A 46 -12.80 5.54 12.61
N GLN A 47 -13.95 6.19 12.43
CA GLN A 47 -15.21 5.74 13.03
C GLN A 47 -15.58 4.33 12.54
N THR A 48 -15.49 4.11 11.23
CA THR A 48 -15.78 2.80 10.63
C THR A 48 -14.75 1.75 11.07
N ALA A 49 -13.46 2.11 11.15
CA ALA A 49 -12.40 1.21 11.64
C ALA A 49 -12.70 0.73 13.06
N LYS A 50 -13.12 1.65 13.92
CA LYS A 50 -13.50 1.32 15.30
C LYS A 50 -14.70 0.38 15.34
N GLU A 51 -15.74 0.66 14.55
CA GLU A 51 -16.94 -0.19 14.46
C GLU A 51 -16.59 -1.60 13.98
N ARG A 52 -15.60 -1.71 13.08
CA ARG A 52 -15.13 -3.00 12.54
C ARG A 52 -14.09 -3.68 13.43
N GLY A 53 -13.65 -3.05 14.52
CA GLY A 53 -12.66 -3.61 15.45
C GLY A 53 -11.26 -3.69 14.87
N LEU A 54 -10.90 -2.78 13.97
CA LEU A 54 -9.52 -2.67 13.46
C LEU A 54 -8.63 -2.05 14.54
N ALA A 55 -7.46 -2.63 14.76
CA ALA A 55 -6.50 -2.19 15.77
C ALA A 55 -5.41 -1.27 15.18
N ALA A 56 -5.27 -1.26 13.86
CA ALA A 56 -4.31 -0.38 13.21
C ALA A 56 -4.81 0.02 11.81
N LEU A 57 -4.47 1.25 11.42
CA LEU A 57 -4.90 1.84 10.16
C LEU A 57 -3.76 2.68 9.57
N ALA A 58 -3.50 2.53 8.25
CA ALA A 58 -2.56 3.41 7.55
C ALA A 58 -3.27 4.17 6.44
N PHE A 59 -3.23 5.49 6.54
CA PHE A 59 -3.69 6.41 5.49
C PHE A 59 -2.55 6.61 4.50
N THR A 60 -2.69 6.13 3.28
CA THR A 60 -1.59 6.00 2.29
C THR A 60 -1.97 6.67 0.98
N GLU A 61 -2.09 8.00 1.02
CA GLU A 61 -2.54 8.77 -0.14
C GLU A 61 -1.62 8.64 -1.34
N HIS A 62 -2.20 8.73 -2.53
CA HIS A 62 -1.44 8.86 -3.76
C HIS A 62 -0.59 10.12 -3.75
N VAL A 63 0.70 10.00 -3.98
CA VAL A 63 1.61 11.15 -4.07
C VAL A 63 2.35 11.13 -5.41
N ARG A 64 2.78 12.32 -5.85
CA ARG A 64 3.61 12.52 -7.03
C ARG A 64 4.54 13.69 -6.81
N GLU A 65 5.73 13.58 -7.35
CA GLU A 65 6.69 14.70 -7.37
C GLU A 65 6.24 15.77 -8.37
N ASP A 66 5.72 15.32 -9.53
CA ASP A 66 5.17 16.21 -10.56
C ASP A 66 3.64 16.14 -10.51
N THR A 67 3.02 17.22 -10.07
CA THR A 67 1.57 17.33 -9.87
C THR A 67 0.78 17.62 -11.16
N THR A 68 1.45 17.73 -12.31
CA THR A 68 0.80 18.17 -13.56
C THR A 68 -0.11 17.14 -14.20
N TRP A 69 -0.22 15.94 -13.64
CA TRP A 69 -0.99 14.88 -14.31
C TRP A 69 -1.88 14.05 -13.40
N PHE A 70 -3.00 14.62 -12.97
CA PHE A 70 -4.15 13.85 -12.49
C PHE A 70 -5.36 14.26 -13.32
N PRO A 71 -6.04 13.35 -14.00
CA PRO A 71 -7.30 13.69 -14.67
C PRO A 71 -8.47 13.86 -13.70
N UNK A 72 -8.11 13.86 -12.66
CA UNK A 72 -9.12 13.94 -11.83
C UNK A 72 -9.18 15.18 -11.24
N GLU A 73 -10.09 15.47 -10.96
CA GLU A 73 -10.60 16.73 -10.46
C GLU A 73 -10.01 17.15 -9.11
N HIS A 74 -9.07 16.41 -8.55
CA HIS A 74 -8.60 16.60 -7.17
C HIS A 74 -7.10 16.86 -7.03
N VAL A 75 -6.45 17.34 -8.09
CA VAL A 75 -5.04 17.73 -7.98
C VAL A 75 -4.94 19.05 -7.23
N ARG A 76 -4.36 19.02 -6.08
CA ARG A 76 -3.94 20.22 -5.39
C ARG A 76 -2.55 20.58 -5.90
N GLU A 77 -2.43 21.70 -6.56
CA GLU A 77 -1.19 22.23 -7.19
C GLU A 77 -0.08 22.54 -6.19
N GLU A 78 -0.20 22.11 -4.94
CA GLU A 78 0.74 22.46 -3.89
C GLU A 78 1.42 21.22 -3.32
N THR A 79 2.72 21.14 -3.44
CA THR A 79 3.57 20.18 -2.74
C THR A 79 3.40 20.24 -1.21
N THR A 80 2.71 21.26 -0.74
CA THR A 80 2.46 21.53 0.69
C THR A 80 1.20 20.85 1.24
N TRP A 81 0.44 20.11 0.42
CA TRP A 81 -0.80 19.49 0.89
C TRP A 81 -0.54 18.33 1.88
N PHE A 82 0.53 17.57 1.71
CA PHE A 82 0.80 16.37 2.50
C PHE A 82 0.97 16.69 4.01
N PRO A 83 1.71 17.73 4.42
CA PRO A 83 1.74 18.11 5.84
C PRO A 83 0.36 18.43 6.42
N ARG A 84 -0.51 19.08 5.65
CA ARG A 84 -1.88 19.43 6.09
C ARG A 84 -2.75 18.17 6.20
N PHE A 85 -2.65 17.27 5.25
CA PHE A 85 -3.29 15.96 5.30
C PHE A 85 -2.86 15.20 6.56
N ARG A 86 -1.54 15.11 6.79
CA ARG A 86 -0.99 14.45 7.98
C ARG A 86 -1.54 15.07 9.28
N GLU A 87 -1.57 16.40 9.36
CA GLU A 87 -2.11 17.11 10.51
C GLU A 87 -3.59 16.79 10.74
N GLU A 88 -4.39 16.76 9.67
CA GLU A 88 -5.82 16.41 9.75
C GLU A 88 -6.02 15.00 10.26
N VAL A 89 -5.28 14.01 9.70
CA VAL A 89 -5.38 12.60 10.14
C VAL A 89 -5.00 12.48 11.62
N LEU A 90 -3.87 13.06 12.02
CA LEU A 90 -3.40 12.97 13.41
C LEU A 90 -4.35 13.70 14.38
N SER A 91 -4.98 14.80 13.93
CA SER A 91 -5.99 15.47 14.72
C SER A 91 -7.25 14.62 14.91
N ALA A 92 -7.71 13.95 13.84
CA ALA A 92 -8.86 13.04 13.90
C ALA A 92 -8.53 11.84 14.81
N ALA A 93 -7.31 11.34 14.76
CA ALA A 93 -6.86 10.16 15.53
C ALA A 93 -6.91 10.37 17.05
N ARG A 94 -6.85 11.59 17.55
CA ARG A 94 -6.86 11.89 19.00
C ARG A 94 -8.09 11.34 19.76
N GLY A 95 -9.14 10.99 19.06
CA GLY A 95 -10.35 10.38 19.65
C GLY A 95 -10.38 8.85 19.57
N PHE A 96 -9.30 8.21 19.12
CA PHE A 96 -9.27 6.78 18.81
C PHE A 96 -8.02 6.11 19.42
N ASP A 97 -7.89 6.18 20.75
CA ASP A 97 -6.71 5.66 21.48
C ASP A 97 -6.53 4.14 21.34
N ASP A 98 -7.57 3.45 20.90
CA ASP A 98 -7.59 1.98 20.68
C ASP A 98 -7.15 1.59 19.26
N ILE A 99 -6.86 2.57 18.38
CA ILE A 99 -6.40 2.32 17.00
C ILE A 99 -5.02 2.95 16.79
N SER A 100 -4.04 2.16 16.39
CA SER A 100 -2.74 2.69 15.95
C SER A 100 -2.89 3.31 14.57
N VAL A 101 -2.61 4.60 14.44
CA VAL A 101 -2.80 5.33 13.19
C VAL A 101 -1.45 5.70 12.59
N TYR A 102 -1.27 5.37 11.32
CA TYR A 102 -0.07 5.69 10.53
C TYR A 102 -0.46 6.58 9.35
N VAL A 103 0.42 7.51 9.00
CA VAL A 103 0.22 8.39 7.85
C VAL A 103 1.39 8.20 6.90
N GLY A 104 1.08 7.83 5.68
CA GLY A 104 2.10 7.56 4.68
C GLY A 104 1.61 7.84 3.27
N CYS A 105 2.29 7.25 2.34
CA CYS A 105 1.97 7.48 0.93
C CYS A 105 2.06 6.22 0.10
N GLU A 106 1.29 6.23 -0.98
CA GLU A 106 1.43 5.28 -2.08
C GLU A 106 2.08 6.02 -3.25
N THR A 107 3.23 5.52 -3.70
CA THR A 107 4.00 6.15 -4.77
C THR A 107 4.45 5.13 -5.81
N LYS A 108 4.46 5.55 -7.07
CA LYS A 108 4.76 4.63 -8.17
C LYS A 108 6.23 4.62 -8.57
N ALA A 109 6.66 3.48 -9.11
CA ALA A 109 7.96 3.34 -9.77
C ALA A 109 8.03 4.22 -11.02
N MET A 110 9.15 4.93 -11.18
CA MET A 110 9.44 5.77 -12.34
C MET A 110 10.42 5.11 -13.31
N ASP A 111 11.14 4.09 -12.86
CA ASP A 111 12.10 3.34 -13.68
C ASP A 111 12.45 1.99 -13.02
N GLU A 112 13.22 1.19 -13.74
CA GLU A 112 13.65 -0.13 -13.27
C GLU A 112 14.80 -0.06 -12.24
N ASP A 113 15.36 1.12 -12.01
CA ASP A 113 16.36 1.34 -10.96
C ASP A 113 15.71 1.65 -9.60
N GLY A 114 14.37 1.77 -9.55
CA GLY A 114 13.62 1.94 -8.31
C GLY A 114 13.40 3.39 -7.90
N ARG A 115 13.57 4.34 -8.81
CA ARG A 115 13.22 5.74 -8.52
C ARG A 115 11.71 5.85 -8.34
N LEU A 116 11.29 6.57 -7.32
CA LEU A 116 9.88 6.77 -6.98
C LEU A 116 9.40 8.16 -7.40
N ASP A 117 8.11 8.28 -7.65
CA ASP A 117 7.43 9.54 -7.99
C ASP A 117 7.00 10.27 -6.71
N VAL A 118 7.98 10.67 -5.90
CA VAL A 118 7.72 11.31 -4.60
C VAL A 118 8.92 12.17 -4.19
N SER A 119 8.64 13.31 -3.57
CA SER A 119 9.71 14.17 -3.05
C SER A 119 10.27 13.64 -1.72
N GLN A 120 11.52 13.98 -1.42
CA GLN A 120 12.16 13.61 -0.15
C GLN A 120 11.40 14.22 1.06
N ASP A 121 10.84 15.42 0.91
CA ASP A 121 10.08 16.07 1.99
C ASP A 121 8.84 15.25 2.39
N VAL A 122 8.16 14.61 1.43
CA VAL A 122 7.03 13.71 1.72
C VAL A 122 7.54 12.44 2.38
N LEU A 123 8.59 11.81 1.83
CA LEU A 123 9.17 10.58 2.40
C LEU A 123 9.56 10.77 3.88
N ASP A 124 10.18 11.91 4.20
CA ASP A 124 10.64 12.21 5.57
C ASP A 124 9.48 12.35 6.58
N ARG A 125 8.26 12.55 6.07
CA ARG A 125 7.05 12.71 6.88
C ARG A 125 6.21 11.44 6.97
N CYS A 126 6.58 10.40 6.22
CA CYS A 126 5.80 9.16 6.18
C CYS A 126 6.16 8.21 7.31
N ASP A 127 5.15 7.66 7.94
CA ASP A 127 5.28 6.53 8.87
C ASP A 127 5.39 5.20 8.08
N ILE A 128 4.86 5.18 6.85
CA ILE A 128 4.85 4.02 5.96
C ILE A 128 4.89 4.49 4.49
N VAL A 129 5.68 3.82 3.66
CA VAL A 129 5.79 4.11 2.23
C VAL A 129 5.46 2.86 1.42
N LEU A 130 4.41 2.95 0.60
CA LEU A 130 3.98 1.89 -0.31
C LEU A 130 4.53 2.16 -1.71
N GLY A 131 5.29 1.20 -2.25
CA GLY A 131 5.79 1.26 -3.62
C GLY A 131 4.92 0.44 -4.56
N VAL A 132 4.49 1.04 -5.67
CA VAL A 132 3.50 0.44 -6.57
C VAL A 132 3.92 0.55 -8.04
N VAL A 133 3.34 -0.31 -8.88
CA VAL A 133 3.43 -0.17 -10.33
C VAL A 133 2.04 0.19 -10.86
N HIS A 134 1.84 1.48 -11.16
CA HIS A 134 0.58 1.97 -11.74
C HIS A 134 0.72 2.33 -13.22
N ARG A 135 1.93 2.46 -13.71
CA ARG A 135 2.24 2.83 -15.08
C ARG A 135 3.57 2.22 -15.51
N PHE A 136 3.74 2.06 -16.80
CA PHE A 136 4.97 1.52 -17.37
C PHE A 136 5.73 2.66 -18.06
N PRO A 137 6.83 3.15 -17.47
CA PRO A 137 7.63 4.22 -18.08
C PRO A 137 8.18 3.80 -19.45
N ASP A 138 8.18 4.75 -20.41
CA ASP A 138 8.67 4.49 -21.77
C ASP A 138 10.17 4.80 -21.95
N GLY A 139 10.84 5.22 -20.88
CA GLY A 139 12.25 5.60 -20.91
C GLY A 139 12.53 6.97 -21.54
N ARG A 140 11.49 7.70 -21.94
CA ARG A 140 11.59 9.02 -22.59
C ARG A 140 10.85 10.11 -21.83
N GLY A 141 10.44 9.82 -20.60
CA GLY A 141 9.69 10.74 -19.75
C GLY A 141 8.17 10.61 -19.86
N GLY A 142 7.68 9.61 -20.62
CA GLY A 142 6.27 9.28 -20.74
C GLY A 142 5.97 7.87 -20.26
N TYR A 143 4.80 7.37 -20.68
CA TYR A 143 4.35 6.03 -20.29
C TYR A 143 3.84 5.27 -21.53
N LEU A 144 4.11 3.99 -21.56
CA LEU A 144 3.56 3.07 -22.55
C LEU A 144 2.03 3.00 -22.40
N ASP A 145 1.32 2.88 -23.51
CA ASP A 145 -0.12 2.60 -23.48
C ASP A 145 -0.31 1.14 -23.06
N PHE A 146 -0.59 0.93 -21.81
CA PHE A 146 -0.69 -0.40 -21.26
C PHE A 146 -1.82 -1.25 -21.88
N LYS A 147 -2.78 -0.59 -22.56
CA LYS A 147 -3.81 -1.30 -23.31
C LYS A 147 -3.28 -2.00 -24.57
N GLN A 148 -2.09 -1.60 -25.03
CA GLN A 148 -1.44 -2.19 -26.20
C GLN A 148 -0.49 -3.34 -25.82
N LEU A 149 -0.14 -3.47 -24.54
CA LEU A 149 0.83 -4.46 -24.09
C LEU A 149 0.20 -5.87 -24.02
N SER A 150 0.94 -6.86 -24.46
CA SER A 150 0.60 -8.26 -24.27
C SER A 150 0.71 -8.65 -22.78
N TYR A 151 0.23 -9.83 -22.44
CA TYR A 151 0.35 -10.36 -21.10
C TYR A 151 1.85 -10.48 -20.69
N GLU A 152 2.66 -11.04 -21.57
CA GLU A 152 4.08 -11.26 -21.31
C GLU A 152 4.81 -9.94 -21.07
N GLU A 153 4.55 -8.92 -21.91
CA GLU A 153 5.14 -7.59 -21.75
C GLU A 153 4.69 -6.94 -20.46
N THR A 154 3.39 -7.00 -20.16
CA THR A 154 2.84 -6.42 -18.92
C THR A 154 3.48 -7.05 -17.69
N ALA A 155 3.48 -8.39 -17.63
CA ALA A 155 4.04 -9.11 -16.48
C ALA A 155 5.55 -8.86 -16.34
N ASP A 156 6.27 -8.80 -17.46
CA ASP A 156 7.72 -8.57 -17.44
C ASP A 156 8.09 -7.17 -16.94
N LEU A 157 7.43 -6.16 -17.49
CA LEU A 157 7.64 -4.76 -17.07
C LEU A 157 7.29 -4.57 -15.60
N GLU A 158 6.14 -5.08 -15.17
CA GLU A 158 5.69 -4.97 -13.79
C GLU A 158 6.68 -5.64 -12.83
N PHE A 159 7.17 -6.82 -13.20
CA PHE A 159 8.17 -7.55 -12.41
C PHE A 159 9.47 -6.75 -12.28
N ARG A 160 10.01 -6.22 -13.40
CA ARG A 160 11.27 -5.45 -13.38
C ARG A 160 11.15 -4.19 -12.53
N LEU A 161 10.05 -3.44 -12.68
CA LEU A 161 9.80 -2.22 -11.89
C LEU A 161 9.68 -2.57 -10.39
N SER A 162 8.95 -3.63 -10.07
CA SER A 162 8.80 -4.10 -8.68
C SER A 162 10.17 -4.49 -8.09
N MET A 163 10.97 -5.24 -8.84
CA MET A 163 12.30 -5.66 -8.40
C MET A 163 13.25 -4.47 -8.22
N GLY A 164 13.15 -3.45 -9.09
CA GLY A 164 13.90 -2.19 -8.93
C GLY A 164 13.57 -1.52 -7.62
N MET A 165 12.27 -1.38 -7.31
CA MET A 165 11.83 -0.80 -6.04
C MET A 165 12.31 -1.63 -4.84
N VAL A 166 12.15 -2.95 -4.90
CA VAL A 166 12.59 -3.83 -3.80
C VAL A 166 14.09 -3.69 -3.53
N LYS A 167 14.91 -3.54 -4.57
CA LYS A 167 16.37 -3.41 -4.42
C LYS A 167 16.80 -2.05 -3.90
N ASN A 168 16.21 -0.99 -4.41
CA ASN A 168 16.83 0.35 -4.30
C ASN A 168 15.94 1.41 -3.64
N ALA A 169 14.61 1.26 -3.68
CA ALA A 169 13.69 2.31 -3.20
C ALA A 169 13.53 2.29 -1.67
N PRO A 170 13.26 3.43 -1.04
CA PRO A 170 12.99 3.51 0.40
C PRO A 170 11.52 3.17 0.71
N ILE A 171 11.06 1.98 0.29
CA ILE A 171 9.70 1.51 0.54
C ILE A 171 9.66 0.57 1.76
N ASP A 172 8.56 0.60 2.48
CA ASP A 172 8.25 -0.33 3.56
C ASP A 172 7.42 -1.52 3.05
N VAL A 173 6.61 -1.27 2.00
CA VAL A 173 5.68 -2.26 1.43
C VAL A 173 5.80 -2.25 -0.10
N LEU A 174 5.90 -3.43 -0.70
CA LEU A 174 5.63 -3.62 -2.12
C LEU A 174 4.13 -3.89 -2.25
N ALA A 175 3.36 -2.87 -2.66
CA ALA A 175 1.91 -2.92 -2.62
C ALA A 175 1.33 -3.55 -3.90
N HIS A 176 0.23 -4.26 -3.74
CA HIS A 176 -0.51 -5.03 -4.76
C HIS A 176 0.37 -5.54 -5.91
N PRO A 177 1.40 -6.37 -5.60
CA PRO A 177 2.32 -6.86 -6.63
C PRO A 177 1.59 -7.66 -7.70
N GLY A 178 1.95 -7.44 -8.96
CA GLY A 178 1.26 -8.04 -10.09
C GLY A 178 -0.07 -7.40 -10.45
N GLY A 179 -0.46 -6.30 -9.76
CA GLY A 179 -1.78 -5.69 -9.87
C GLY A 179 -2.16 -5.22 -11.27
N MET A 180 -1.21 -4.68 -12.03
CA MET A 180 -1.48 -4.26 -13.42
C MET A 180 -1.79 -5.46 -14.31
N SER A 181 -1.02 -6.54 -14.18
CA SER A 181 -1.23 -7.77 -14.94
C SER A 181 -2.52 -8.48 -14.52
N LEU A 182 -2.76 -8.58 -13.21
CA LEU A 182 -3.98 -9.19 -12.66
C LEU A 182 -5.23 -8.44 -13.15
N ARG A 183 -5.23 -7.11 -13.05
CA ARG A 183 -6.37 -6.27 -13.46
C ARG A 183 -6.68 -6.39 -14.96
N ARG A 184 -5.63 -6.46 -15.81
CA ARG A 184 -5.81 -6.50 -17.25
C ARG A 184 -5.99 -7.90 -17.81
N HIS A 185 -5.22 -8.87 -17.32
CA HIS A 185 -5.12 -10.20 -17.92
C HIS A 185 -5.66 -11.31 -17.01
N GLY A 186 -6.06 -10.98 -15.78
CA GLY A 186 -6.58 -11.94 -14.80
C GLY A 186 -5.52 -12.89 -14.24
N ARG A 187 -4.25 -12.66 -14.51
CA ARG A 187 -3.16 -13.55 -14.09
C ARG A 187 -1.83 -12.82 -14.00
N PHE A 188 -0.94 -13.38 -13.16
CA PHE A 188 0.47 -12.96 -13.05
C PHE A 188 1.30 -14.22 -12.76
N PRO A 189 2.54 -14.36 -13.27
CA PRO A 189 3.28 -15.62 -13.12
C PRO A 189 3.63 -15.90 -11.65
N GLU A 190 3.28 -17.07 -11.18
CA GLU A 190 3.55 -17.54 -9.81
C GLU A 190 5.04 -17.47 -9.46
N ALA A 191 5.92 -17.88 -10.39
CA ALA A 191 7.37 -17.81 -10.18
C ALA A 191 7.83 -16.38 -9.87
N ARG A 192 7.24 -15.38 -10.53
CA ARG A 192 7.59 -13.98 -10.29
C ARG A 192 7.10 -13.49 -8.93
N PHE A 193 5.91 -13.93 -8.48
CA PHE A 193 5.47 -13.66 -7.10
C PHE A 193 6.48 -14.23 -6.10
N ARG A 194 6.89 -15.49 -6.29
CA ARG A 194 7.88 -16.15 -5.43
C ARG A 194 9.20 -15.38 -5.39
N ASP A 195 9.68 -14.94 -6.55
CA ASP A 195 10.92 -14.17 -6.66
C ASP A 195 10.83 -12.84 -5.93
N MET A 196 9.71 -12.10 -6.10
CA MET A 196 9.47 -10.83 -5.39
C MET A 196 9.42 -11.05 -3.88
N MET A 197 8.63 -12.05 -3.42
CA MET A 197 8.54 -12.39 -1.99
C MET A 197 9.92 -12.72 -1.40
N THR A 198 10.73 -13.46 -2.14
CA THR A 198 12.09 -13.84 -1.72
C THR A 198 12.99 -12.60 -1.64
N ALA A 199 12.93 -11.75 -2.64
CA ALA A 199 13.76 -10.54 -2.69
C ALA A 199 13.43 -9.55 -1.56
N THR A 200 12.15 -9.43 -1.18
CA THR A 200 11.73 -8.51 -0.10
C THR A 200 12.33 -8.90 1.27
N LEU A 201 12.69 -10.18 1.47
CA LEU A 201 13.22 -10.65 2.75
C LEU A 201 14.54 -9.99 3.15
N GLU A 202 15.42 -9.72 2.18
CA GLU A 202 16.75 -9.15 2.46
C GLU A 202 16.68 -7.76 3.10
N ARG A 203 15.70 -6.98 2.72
CA ARG A 203 15.51 -5.61 3.22
C ARG A 203 14.35 -5.48 4.20
N GLN A 204 13.72 -6.60 4.55
CA GLN A 204 12.55 -6.65 5.44
C GLN A 204 11.37 -5.80 4.93
N ILE A 205 11.25 -5.67 3.60
CA ILE A 205 10.11 -5.03 2.97
C ILE A 205 8.92 -6.01 3.07
N ALA A 206 7.75 -5.49 3.41
CA ALA A 206 6.55 -6.33 3.41
C ALA A 206 6.00 -6.46 1.98
N ILE A 207 5.49 -7.64 1.65
CA ILE A 207 4.70 -7.81 0.43
C ILE A 207 3.22 -7.68 0.82
N GLU A 208 2.45 -6.97 0.02
CA GLU A 208 1.06 -6.75 0.36
C GLU A 208 0.17 -7.91 -0.06
N ILE A 209 -0.67 -8.35 0.87
CA ILE A 209 -1.84 -9.18 0.58
C ILE A 209 -3.00 -8.18 0.39
N ASN A 210 -3.50 -8.08 -0.84
CA ASN A 210 -4.46 -7.03 -1.19
C ASN A 210 -5.72 -7.63 -1.81
N SER A 211 -6.87 -7.40 -1.15
CA SER A 211 -8.14 -8.00 -1.58
C SER A 211 -8.76 -7.37 -2.82
N SER A 212 -8.30 -6.19 -3.23
CA SER A 212 -8.84 -5.52 -4.42
C SER A 212 -8.16 -5.97 -5.72
N TYR A 213 -6.98 -6.58 -5.61
CA TYR A 213 -6.19 -6.99 -6.78
C TYR A 213 -6.04 -8.49 -6.94
N LEU A 214 -5.90 -9.23 -5.84
CA LEU A 214 -5.64 -10.68 -5.91
C LEU A 214 -6.86 -11.42 -6.41
N VAL A 215 -6.74 -12.00 -7.60
CA VAL A 215 -7.80 -12.79 -8.25
C VAL A 215 -7.90 -14.18 -7.61
N ASP A 216 -6.77 -14.75 -7.20
CA ASP A 216 -6.69 -16.06 -6.54
C ASP A 216 -5.95 -15.91 -5.21
N MET A 217 -6.67 -15.43 -4.22
CA MET A 217 -6.14 -15.24 -2.86
C MET A 217 -5.57 -16.56 -2.29
N PRO A 218 -6.27 -17.71 -2.36
CA PRO A 218 -5.70 -18.98 -1.86
C PRO A 218 -4.35 -19.34 -2.47
N ALA A 219 -4.18 -19.17 -3.79
CA ALA A 219 -2.89 -19.47 -4.44
C ALA A 219 -1.79 -18.55 -3.96
N PHE A 220 -2.10 -17.25 -3.79
CA PHE A 220 -1.12 -16.29 -3.28
C PHE A 220 -0.72 -16.62 -1.82
N LEU A 221 -1.69 -17.00 -0.99
CA LEU A 221 -1.42 -17.39 0.42
C LEU A 221 -0.57 -18.68 0.49
N ALA A 222 -0.76 -19.61 -0.44
CA ALA A 222 0.09 -20.82 -0.52
C ALA A 222 1.56 -20.44 -0.79
N LEU A 223 1.81 -19.43 -1.64
CA LEU A 223 3.16 -18.89 -1.84
C LEU A 223 3.68 -18.19 -0.57
N CYS A 224 2.83 -17.44 0.11
CA CYS A 224 3.20 -16.82 1.39
C CYS A 224 3.58 -17.90 2.42
N GLU A 225 2.84 -19.02 2.45
CA GLU A 225 3.20 -20.14 3.33
C GLU A 225 4.54 -20.75 2.94
N GLU A 226 4.81 -20.89 1.65
CA GLU A 226 6.08 -21.46 1.14
C GLU A 226 7.28 -20.57 1.48
N VAL A 227 7.21 -19.28 1.13
CA VAL A 227 8.33 -18.32 1.23
C VAL A 227 8.44 -17.68 2.62
N ASN A 228 7.31 -17.52 3.29
CA ASN A 228 7.20 -16.88 4.60
C ASN A 228 7.72 -15.43 4.56
N PRO A 229 7.22 -14.55 3.66
CA PRO A 229 7.66 -13.15 3.62
C PRO A 229 7.12 -12.34 4.80
N PHE A 230 7.65 -11.13 5.01
CA PHE A 230 6.94 -10.10 5.78
C PHE A 230 5.71 -9.68 4.99
N VAL A 231 4.58 -9.47 5.65
CA VAL A 231 3.34 -9.12 4.95
C VAL A 231 2.70 -7.85 5.49
N SER A 232 2.10 -7.10 4.56
CA SER A 232 1.17 -6.01 4.83
C SER A 232 -0.24 -6.48 4.43
N ILE A 233 -1.26 -5.99 5.12
CA ILE A 233 -2.66 -6.37 4.84
C ILE A 233 -3.39 -5.08 4.44
N GLY A 234 -3.86 -5.03 3.20
CA GLY A 234 -4.53 -3.86 2.65
C GLY A 234 -5.72 -4.21 1.76
N SER A 235 -6.76 -3.41 1.86
CA SER A 235 -7.92 -3.52 0.96
C SER A 235 -7.86 -2.51 -0.18
N ASP A 236 -6.90 -1.58 -0.17
CA ASP A 236 -6.84 -0.45 -1.08
C ASP A 236 -8.19 0.30 -1.02
N ALA A 237 -8.61 0.60 0.22
CA ALA A 237 -9.98 1.05 0.48
C ALA A 237 -10.18 2.51 0.05
N HIS A 238 -11.06 2.72 -0.90
CA HIS A 238 -11.50 4.04 -1.37
C HIS A 238 -12.92 4.38 -0.86
N ARG A 239 -13.60 3.41 -0.24
CA ARG A 239 -14.96 3.55 0.33
C ARG A 239 -15.02 2.88 1.70
N LEU A 240 -15.87 3.40 2.56
CA LEU A 240 -16.07 2.82 3.90
C LEU A 240 -16.47 1.34 3.86
N SER A 241 -17.21 0.92 2.83
CA SER A 241 -17.63 -0.48 2.69
C SER A 241 -16.47 -1.43 2.42
N GLU A 242 -15.36 -0.94 1.92
CA GLU A 242 -14.17 -1.75 1.57
C GLU A 242 -13.20 -1.93 2.74
N LEU A 243 -13.33 -1.08 3.76
CA LEU A 243 -12.40 -1.03 4.89
C LEU A 243 -12.37 -2.37 5.64
N GLY A 244 -11.19 -2.98 5.78
CA GLY A 244 -11.02 -4.27 6.45
C GLY A 244 -11.44 -5.48 5.62
N HIS A 245 -11.77 -5.31 4.35
CA HIS A 245 -12.22 -6.40 3.49
C HIS A 245 -11.15 -7.49 3.35
N CYS A 246 -9.90 -7.10 3.22
CA CYS A 246 -8.79 -8.06 3.13
C CYS A 246 -8.68 -8.91 4.41
N ARG A 247 -8.74 -8.27 5.58
CA ARG A 247 -8.75 -8.97 6.87
C ARG A 247 -9.89 -10.00 6.91
N ASP A 248 -11.10 -9.60 6.51
CA ASP A 248 -12.27 -10.46 6.57
C ASP A 248 -12.09 -11.69 5.67
N GLN A 249 -11.60 -11.51 4.45
CA GLN A 249 -11.27 -12.61 3.54
C GLN A 249 -10.21 -13.55 4.12
N LEU A 250 -9.16 -12.99 4.72
CA LEU A 250 -8.09 -13.80 5.35
C LEU A 250 -8.65 -14.66 6.49
N LEU A 251 -9.52 -14.10 7.31
CA LEU A 251 -10.17 -14.84 8.41
C LEU A 251 -11.09 -15.97 7.87
N GLU A 252 -11.83 -15.71 6.79
CA GLU A 252 -12.66 -16.72 6.13
C GLU A 252 -11.82 -17.88 5.57
N LEU A 253 -10.62 -17.58 5.07
CA LEU A 253 -9.68 -18.58 4.55
C LEU A 253 -8.88 -19.29 5.65
N GLY A 254 -9.10 -18.91 6.92
CA GLY A 254 -8.46 -19.57 8.05
C GLY A 254 -7.08 -19.04 8.41
N ALA A 255 -6.68 -17.89 7.87
CA ALA A 255 -5.39 -17.28 8.25
C ALA A 255 -5.40 -16.90 9.74
N GLY A 256 -4.24 -16.97 10.37
CA GLY A 256 -4.07 -16.56 11.77
C GLY A 256 -4.63 -17.56 12.79
N GLN A 257 -4.85 -18.81 12.41
CA GLN A 257 -5.36 -19.86 13.31
C GLN A 257 -4.25 -20.72 13.92
N SER A 258 -2.98 -20.45 13.57
CA SER A 258 -1.82 -21.18 14.09
C SER A 258 -1.44 -20.72 15.49
#